data_841cc5fc693d9f12514ad8342335c1ee
#
_entry.id   841cc5fc693d9f12514ad8342335c1ee
#
_cell.length_a   1.000
_cell.length_b   1.000
_cell.length_c   1.000
_cell.angle_alpha   90.00
_cell.angle_beta   90.00
_cell.angle_gamma   90.00
#
_symmetry.space_group_name_H-M   'P 1'
#
loop_
_entity.id
_entity.type
_entity.pdbx_description
1 polymer ?
#
loop_
_entity_poly.entity_id
_entity_poly.type
_entity_poly.pdbx_seq_one_letter_code
_entity_poly.pdbx_strand_id
1 'polypeptide(L)'
;MNAINLENNEIIQVVFFVLLAFISMFLVLILFFYFSRKKIVQIEVDKKNLEIEHQKELLNSVLITQEEERKRIAQDLHDDISSKLNVVSLNSHLLKTPNLNETEQLEITNNIIELTQKALENSRRIAHDLLPPVLEKFGLHAGIEELVEEFNSTKTVTVSYKNQIDFESYPVEKHLHIFRILQELLNNSLRHGKATEISIQFTIFDNRKTCTYIDNGLGFDSSSEENQKGLGMKNIESRINFLGGDFNFTSKPNKGVKMVFNFN
;
A
#
# COMPACT_ATOMS: atom_id res chain seq x y z
N MET A 1 65.30 40.46 -52.93
CA MET A 1 64.27 39.40 -53.26
C MET A 1 64.27 38.22 -52.27
N ASN A 2 65.37 37.82 -51.64
CA ASN A 2 65.44 36.73 -50.70
C ASN A 2 64.87 37.03 -49.30
N ALA A 3 64.87 38.26 -48.80
CA ALA A 3 64.38 38.63 -47.49
C ALA A 3 62.83 38.60 -47.40
N ILE A 4 62.14 39.05 -48.46
CA ILE A 4 60.66 39.05 -48.54
C ILE A 4 60.09 37.59 -48.59
N ASN A 5 60.83 36.67 -49.21
CA ASN A 5 60.40 35.25 -49.23
C ASN A 5 60.60 34.55 -47.91
N LEU A 6 61.56 34.93 -47.06
CA LEU A 6 61.79 34.42 -45.75
C LEU A 6 60.67 34.85 -44.77
N GLU A 7 60.31 36.10 -44.79
CA GLU A 7 59.25 36.71 -43.98
C GLU A 7 57.87 36.09 -44.31
N ASN A 8 57.54 35.85 -45.57
CA ASN A 8 56.32 35.18 -46.00
C ASN A 8 56.28 33.72 -45.55
N ASN A 9 57.38 33.01 -45.53
CA ASN A 9 57.40 31.62 -45.03
C ASN A 9 57.18 31.53 -43.53
N GLU A 10 57.69 32.45 -42.72
CA GLU A 10 57.45 32.49 -41.28
C GLU A 10 55.97 32.81 -40.98
N ILE A 11 55.36 33.73 -41.71
CA ILE A 11 53.94 34.05 -41.57
C ILE A 11 53.08 32.85 -41.92
N ILE A 12 53.38 32.13 -42.99
CA ILE A 12 52.64 30.91 -43.39
C ILE A 12 52.74 29.81 -42.31
N GLN A 13 53.92 29.64 -41.72
CA GLN A 13 54.11 28.66 -40.63
C GLN A 13 53.30 29.03 -39.40
N VAL A 14 53.28 30.28 -38.96
CA VAL A 14 52.50 30.74 -37.83
C VAL A 14 50.99 30.51 -38.06
N VAL A 15 50.51 30.88 -39.25
CA VAL A 15 49.07 30.67 -39.63
C VAL A 15 48.73 29.19 -39.64
N PHE A 16 49.65 28.33 -40.16
CA PHE A 16 49.44 26.89 -40.14
C PHE A 16 49.33 26.31 -38.70
N PHE A 17 50.23 26.72 -37.78
CA PHE A 17 50.18 26.26 -36.38
C PHE A 17 48.95 26.78 -35.67
N VAL A 18 48.50 28.01 -35.92
CA VAL A 18 47.25 28.57 -35.35
C VAL A 18 46.05 27.77 -35.83
N LEU A 19 45.95 27.48 -37.13
CA LEU A 19 44.86 26.64 -37.67
C LEU A 19 44.87 25.24 -37.06
N LEU A 20 46.03 24.64 -36.92
CA LEU A 20 46.19 23.29 -36.32
C LEU A 20 45.76 23.31 -34.85
N ALA A 21 46.06 24.35 -34.08
CA ALA A 21 45.62 24.55 -32.72
C ALA A 21 44.06 24.70 -32.63
N PHE A 22 43.43 25.47 -33.54
CA PHE A 22 41.98 25.57 -33.60
C PHE A 22 41.30 24.24 -33.93
N ILE A 23 41.84 23.47 -34.89
CA ILE A 23 41.32 22.14 -35.25
C ILE A 23 41.42 21.22 -34.05
N SER A 24 42.59 21.18 -33.35
CA SER A 24 42.76 20.32 -32.17
C SER A 24 41.81 20.69 -31.04
N MET A 25 41.62 21.99 -30.77
CA MET A 25 40.67 22.47 -29.78
C MET A 25 39.23 22.06 -30.13
N PHE A 26 38.82 22.17 -31.39
CA PHE A 26 37.50 21.79 -31.87
C PHE A 26 37.26 20.27 -31.71
N LEU A 27 38.29 19.46 -32.01
CA LEU A 27 38.23 18.03 -31.86
C LEU A 27 38.08 17.61 -30.39
N VAL A 28 38.79 18.28 -29.48
CA VAL A 28 38.64 18.06 -28.02
C VAL A 28 37.21 18.40 -27.55
N LEU A 29 36.63 19.52 -28.05
CA LEU A 29 35.24 19.89 -27.73
C LEU A 29 34.24 18.84 -28.23
N ILE A 30 34.40 18.32 -29.45
CA ILE A 30 33.55 17.27 -29.99
C ILE A 30 33.61 16.00 -29.10
N LEU A 31 34.81 15.58 -28.76
CA LEU A 31 35.01 14.43 -27.89
C LEU A 31 34.40 14.65 -26.50
N PHE A 32 34.56 15.85 -25.92
CA PHE A 32 33.95 16.20 -24.65
C PHE A 32 32.43 16.12 -24.71
N PHE A 33 31.80 16.71 -25.73
CA PHE A 33 30.36 16.61 -25.89
C PHE A 33 29.86 15.18 -26.14
N TYR A 34 30.61 14.40 -26.92
CA TYR A 34 30.28 13.00 -27.18
C TYR A 34 30.29 12.16 -25.88
N PHE A 35 31.35 12.27 -25.09
CA PHE A 35 31.45 11.52 -23.82
C PHE A 35 30.46 12.06 -22.77
N SER A 36 30.25 13.36 -22.72
CA SER A 36 29.26 13.96 -21.82
C SER A 36 27.83 13.48 -22.13
N ARG A 37 27.44 13.51 -23.41
CA ARG A 37 26.13 12.96 -23.82
C ARG A 37 25.97 11.48 -23.52
N LYS A 38 27.01 10.68 -23.81
CA LYS A 38 26.99 9.24 -23.52
C LYS A 38 26.78 8.99 -22.02
N LYS A 39 27.46 9.76 -21.16
CA LYS A 39 27.31 9.64 -19.71
C LYS A 39 25.92 10.02 -19.22
N ILE A 40 25.33 11.09 -19.76
CA ILE A 40 23.98 11.54 -19.42
C ILE A 40 22.95 10.48 -19.80
N VAL A 41 23.03 9.93 -21.02
CA VAL A 41 22.12 8.87 -21.48
C VAL A 41 22.25 7.62 -20.60
N GLN A 42 23.48 7.24 -20.21
CA GLN A 42 23.69 6.09 -19.34
C GLN A 42 23.02 6.29 -17.96
N ILE A 43 23.20 7.47 -17.36
CA ILE A 43 22.56 7.78 -16.05
C ILE A 43 21.05 7.74 -16.16
N GLU A 44 20.46 8.22 -17.27
CA GLU A 44 19.02 8.19 -17.49
C GLU A 44 18.49 6.76 -17.66
N VAL A 45 19.23 5.91 -18.39
CA VAL A 45 18.89 4.47 -18.53
C VAL A 45 18.97 3.76 -17.19
N ASP A 46 20.04 4.00 -16.42
CA ASP A 46 20.22 3.38 -15.11
C ASP A 46 19.12 3.80 -14.14
N LYS A 47 18.73 5.08 -14.15
CA LYS A 47 17.60 5.59 -13.37
C LYS A 47 16.28 4.91 -13.75
N LYS A 48 16.00 4.78 -15.05
CA LYS A 48 14.78 4.09 -15.53
C LYS A 48 14.78 2.60 -15.15
N ASN A 49 15.93 1.93 -15.25
CA ASN A 49 16.04 0.54 -14.85
C ASN A 49 15.76 0.35 -13.36
N LEU A 50 16.27 1.23 -12.51
CA LEU A 50 16.00 1.22 -11.06
C LEU A 50 14.50 1.43 -10.76
N GLU A 51 13.86 2.34 -11.49
CA GLU A 51 12.42 2.61 -11.35
C GLU A 51 11.57 1.39 -11.76
N ILE A 52 11.94 0.73 -12.86
CA ILE A 52 11.28 -0.51 -13.32
C ILE A 52 11.49 -1.65 -12.30
N GLU A 53 12.68 -1.78 -11.73
CA GLU A 53 12.96 -2.79 -10.71
C GLU A 53 12.13 -2.56 -9.46
N HIS A 54 12.05 -1.32 -8.99
CA HIS A 54 11.19 -0.94 -7.86
C HIS A 54 9.70 -1.23 -8.13
N GLN A 55 9.19 -0.90 -9.34
CA GLN A 55 7.82 -1.22 -9.73
C GLN A 55 7.57 -2.73 -9.75
N LYS A 56 8.53 -3.54 -10.21
CA LYS A 56 8.41 -5.01 -10.17
C LYS A 56 8.39 -5.55 -8.75
N GLU A 57 9.20 -5.02 -7.86
CA GLU A 57 9.19 -5.40 -6.44
C GLU A 57 7.85 -5.08 -5.77
N LEU A 58 7.29 -3.89 -6.03
CA LEU A 58 5.96 -3.51 -5.55
C LEU A 58 4.88 -4.45 -6.07
N LEU A 59 4.89 -4.73 -7.37
CA LEU A 59 3.92 -5.64 -7.97
C LEU A 59 4.02 -7.05 -7.38
N ASN A 60 5.22 -7.59 -7.23
CA ASN A 60 5.44 -8.90 -6.61
C ASN A 60 4.94 -8.93 -5.16
N SER A 61 5.18 -7.87 -4.39
CA SER A 61 4.67 -7.75 -3.02
C SER A 61 3.14 -7.80 -2.97
N VAL A 62 2.47 -7.09 -3.88
CA VAL A 62 1.00 -7.11 -4.00
C VAL A 62 0.49 -8.51 -4.35
N LEU A 63 1.12 -9.18 -5.32
CA LEU A 63 0.74 -10.54 -5.73
C LEU A 63 0.90 -11.55 -4.60
N ILE A 64 2.01 -11.49 -3.86
CA ILE A 64 2.25 -12.37 -2.70
C ILE A 64 1.17 -12.13 -1.64
N THR A 65 0.90 -10.88 -1.29
CA THR A 65 -0.14 -10.55 -0.30
C THR A 65 -1.54 -10.99 -0.74
N GLN A 66 -1.85 -10.84 -2.03
CA GLN A 66 -3.12 -11.30 -2.58
C GLN A 66 -3.26 -12.82 -2.50
N GLU A 67 -2.19 -13.57 -2.77
CA GLU A 67 -2.21 -15.02 -2.69
C GLU A 67 -2.27 -15.52 -1.23
N GLU A 68 -1.58 -14.86 -0.31
CA GLU A 68 -1.69 -15.13 1.13
C GLU A 68 -3.11 -14.88 1.63
N GLU A 69 -3.73 -13.79 1.22
CA GLU A 69 -5.11 -13.46 1.57
C GLU A 69 -6.11 -14.47 0.98
N ARG A 70 -5.94 -14.87 -0.30
CA ARG A 70 -6.74 -15.95 -0.91
C ARG A 70 -6.61 -17.25 -0.14
N LYS A 71 -5.40 -17.60 0.28
CA LYS A 71 -5.14 -18.82 1.06
C LYS A 71 -5.80 -18.75 2.43
N ARG A 72 -5.70 -17.60 3.11
CA ARG A 72 -6.37 -17.35 4.39
C ARG A 72 -7.89 -17.50 4.25
N ILE A 73 -8.49 -16.85 3.26
CA ILE A 73 -9.93 -16.93 3.00
C ILE A 73 -10.37 -18.37 2.70
N ALA A 74 -9.60 -19.09 1.87
CA ALA A 74 -9.89 -20.48 1.56
C ALA A 74 -9.83 -21.37 2.80
N GLN A 75 -8.88 -21.12 3.70
CA GLN A 75 -8.72 -21.81 4.96
C GLN A 75 -9.88 -21.50 5.93
N ASP A 76 -10.23 -20.23 6.10
CA ASP A 76 -11.37 -19.80 6.93
C ASP A 76 -12.70 -20.39 6.42
N LEU A 77 -12.92 -20.42 5.09
CA LEU A 77 -14.09 -21.04 4.47
C LEU A 77 -14.13 -22.55 4.73
N HIS A 78 -12.99 -23.22 4.61
CA HIS A 78 -12.90 -24.67 4.81
C HIS A 78 -13.10 -25.03 6.28
N ASP A 79 -12.38 -24.40 7.19
CA ASP A 79 -12.33 -24.79 8.60
C ASP A 79 -13.56 -24.28 9.35
N ASP A 80 -14.00 -23.07 9.07
CA ASP A 80 -15.08 -22.43 9.80
C ASP A 80 -16.48 -22.70 9.24
N ILE A 81 -16.61 -22.90 7.94
CA ILE A 81 -17.93 -23.09 7.31
C ILE A 81 -18.11 -24.53 6.88
N SER A 82 -17.23 -25.07 6.02
CA SER A 82 -17.39 -26.40 5.44
C SER A 82 -17.36 -27.50 6.50
N SER A 83 -16.48 -27.38 7.49
CA SER A 83 -16.37 -28.32 8.60
C SER A 83 -17.68 -28.39 9.42
N LYS A 84 -18.23 -27.20 9.79
CA LYS A 84 -19.49 -27.13 10.54
C LYS A 84 -20.68 -27.66 9.75
N LEU A 85 -20.76 -27.33 8.45
CA LEU A 85 -21.82 -27.83 7.57
C LEU A 85 -21.72 -29.34 7.34
N ASN A 86 -20.52 -29.93 7.32
CA ASN A 86 -20.35 -31.40 7.29
C ASN A 86 -20.94 -32.07 8.53
N VAL A 87 -20.71 -31.49 9.72
CA VAL A 87 -21.30 -32.02 10.97
C VAL A 87 -22.82 -31.84 10.98
N VAL A 88 -23.33 -30.71 10.48
CA VAL A 88 -24.78 -30.49 10.29
C VAL A 88 -25.38 -31.53 9.36
N SER A 89 -24.73 -31.86 8.25
CA SER A 89 -25.16 -32.90 7.32
C SER A 89 -25.19 -34.26 7.99
N LEU A 90 -24.14 -34.62 8.74
CA LEU A 90 -24.09 -35.89 9.50
C LEU A 90 -25.22 -35.98 10.53
N ASN A 91 -25.42 -34.96 11.34
CA ASN A 91 -26.51 -34.87 12.31
C ASN A 91 -27.88 -34.97 11.64
N SER A 92 -28.07 -34.36 10.48
CA SER A 92 -29.30 -34.46 9.70
C SER A 92 -29.55 -35.88 9.17
N HIS A 93 -28.49 -36.64 8.87
CA HIS A 93 -28.62 -38.07 8.55
C HIS A 93 -28.96 -38.92 9.78
N LEU A 94 -28.40 -38.59 10.95
CA LEU A 94 -28.72 -39.29 12.21
C LEU A 94 -30.21 -39.16 12.57
N LEU A 95 -30.85 -38.00 12.30
CA LEU A 95 -32.29 -37.82 12.52
C LEU A 95 -33.18 -38.78 11.71
N LYS A 96 -32.65 -39.43 10.66
CA LYS A 96 -33.36 -40.43 9.88
C LYS A 96 -33.25 -41.85 10.47
N THR A 97 -32.48 -42.01 11.55
CA THR A 97 -32.29 -43.31 12.20
C THR A 97 -33.61 -43.75 12.88
N PRO A 98 -34.12 -44.98 12.65
CA PRO A 98 -35.32 -45.48 13.33
C PRO A 98 -35.10 -45.58 14.84
N ASN A 99 -36.17 -45.34 15.64
CA ASN A 99 -36.20 -45.49 17.08
C ASN A 99 -35.34 -44.51 17.91
N LEU A 100 -35.05 -43.35 17.42
CA LEU A 100 -34.52 -42.26 18.24
C LEU A 100 -35.56 -41.83 19.28
N ASN A 101 -35.14 -41.68 20.54
CA ASN A 101 -36.01 -41.10 21.56
C ASN A 101 -36.11 -39.57 21.43
N GLU A 102 -37.11 -38.96 22.05
CA GLU A 102 -37.35 -37.49 21.95
C GLU A 102 -36.17 -36.67 22.45
N THR A 103 -35.44 -37.12 23.45
CA THR A 103 -34.28 -36.44 24.02
C THR A 103 -33.13 -36.41 23.01
N GLU A 104 -32.84 -37.54 22.36
CA GLU A 104 -31.82 -37.68 21.32
C GLU A 104 -32.18 -36.81 20.09
N GLN A 105 -33.45 -36.81 19.67
CA GLN A 105 -33.91 -35.96 18.57
C GLN A 105 -33.72 -34.47 18.89
N LEU A 106 -34.05 -34.05 20.12
CA LEU A 106 -33.90 -32.67 20.56
C LEU A 106 -32.42 -32.25 20.61
N GLU A 107 -31.54 -33.12 21.14
CA GLU A 107 -30.09 -32.86 21.20
C GLU A 107 -29.49 -32.70 19.82
N ILE A 108 -29.80 -33.62 18.87
CA ILE A 108 -29.31 -33.57 17.50
C ILE A 108 -29.83 -32.28 16.81
N THR A 109 -31.11 -31.94 17.01
CA THR A 109 -31.71 -30.76 16.42
C THR A 109 -31.07 -29.45 16.93
N ASN A 110 -30.85 -29.36 18.25
CA ASN A 110 -30.18 -28.20 18.85
C ASN A 110 -28.76 -28.05 18.34
N ASN A 111 -28.02 -29.17 18.19
CA ASN A 111 -26.68 -29.15 17.63
C ASN A 111 -26.66 -28.68 16.17
N ILE A 112 -27.62 -29.08 15.35
CA ILE A 112 -27.80 -28.59 13.98
C ILE A 112 -28.02 -27.05 13.97
N ILE A 113 -28.93 -26.57 14.83
CA ILE A 113 -29.24 -25.13 14.93
C ILE A 113 -28.00 -24.33 15.34
N GLU A 114 -27.30 -24.76 16.39
CA GLU A 114 -26.09 -24.09 16.89
C GLU A 114 -24.99 -24.02 15.84
N LEU A 115 -24.69 -25.17 15.19
CA LEU A 115 -23.63 -25.22 14.17
C LEU A 115 -23.99 -24.39 12.94
N THR A 116 -25.27 -24.38 12.53
CA THR A 116 -25.74 -23.57 11.41
C THR A 116 -25.63 -22.06 11.71
N GLN A 117 -25.99 -21.68 12.95
CA GLN A 117 -25.85 -20.27 13.39
C GLN A 117 -24.37 -19.84 13.40
N LYS A 118 -23.47 -20.67 13.93
CA LYS A 118 -22.03 -20.41 13.92
C LYS A 118 -21.47 -20.32 12.49
N ALA A 119 -21.90 -21.20 11.59
CA ALA A 119 -21.47 -21.14 10.18
C ALA A 119 -21.95 -19.87 9.49
N LEU A 120 -23.19 -19.42 9.76
CA LEU A 120 -23.75 -18.19 9.22
C LEU A 120 -23.01 -16.94 9.73
N GLU A 121 -22.71 -16.90 11.04
CA GLU A 121 -21.95 -15.81 11.66
C GLU A 121 -20.54 -15.70 11.08
N ASN A 122 -19.83 -16.83 10.96
CA ASN A 122 -18.50 -16.86 10.35
C ASN A 122 -18.54 -16.46 8.87
N SER A 123 -19.56 -16.88 8.12
CA SER A 123 -19.75 -16.46 6.73
C SER A 123 -19.92 -14.93 6.62
N ARG A 124 -20.73 -14.33 7.51
CA ARG A 124 -20.91 -12.88 7.56
C ARG A 124 -19.61 -12.16 7.91
N ARG A 125 -18.84 -12.68 8.86
CA ARG A 125 -17.53 -12.12 9.24
C ARG A 125 -16.56 -12.13 8.07
N ILE A 126 -16.44 -13.24 7.36
CA ILE A 126 -15.57 -13.37 6.19
C ILE A 126 -16.01 -12.38 5.09
N ALA A 127 -17.32 -12.28 4.84
CA ALA A 127 -17.84 -11.34 3.86
C ALA A 127 -17.55 -9.86 4.25
N HIS A 128 -17.68 -9.53 5.52
CA HIS A 128 -17.35 -8.21 6.07
C HIS A 128 -15.84 -7.90 5.93
N ASP A 129 -14.99 -8.89 6.18
CA ASP A 129 -13.54 -8.74 6.01
C ASP A 129 -13.15 -8.56 4.54
N LEU A 130 -13.92 -9.09 3.59
CA LEU A 130 -13.66 -8.95 2.15
C LEU A 130 -14.17 -7.61 1.59
N LEU A 131 -15.38 -7.23 1.94
CA LEU A 131 -16.02 -5.98 1.53
C LEU A 131 -17.01 -5.55 2.60
N PRO A 132 -16.69 -4.54 3.43
CA PRO A 132 -17.60 -4.09 4.46
C PRO A 132 -18.94 -3.64 3.86
N PRO A 133 -20.09 -4.22 4.30
CA PRO A 133 -21.38 -3.90 3.72
C PRO A 133 -21.80 -2.45 3.88
N VAL A 134 -21.34 -1.79 4.94
CA VAL A 134 -21.60 -0.36 5.19
C VAL A 134 -20.84 0.50 4.18
N LEU A 135 -19.58 0.15 3.87
CA LEU A 135 -18.79 0.81 2.83
C LEU A 135 -19.50 0.69 1.46
N GLU A 136 -20.01 -0.50 1.13
CA GLU A 136 -20.68 -0.75 -0.15
C GLU A 136 -21.99 0.02 -0.29
N LYS A 137 -22.83 0.03 0.78
CA LYS A 137 -24.17 0.58 0.73
C LYS A 137 -24.25 2.08 1.02
N PHE A 138 -23.38 2.59 1.91
CA PHE A 138 -23.43 3.93 2.44
C PHE A 138 -22.16 4.76 2.17
N GLY A 139 -21.21 4.20 1.44
CA GLY A 139 -20.01 4.89 0.99
C GLY A 139 -18.90 4.96 2.04
N LEU A 140 -17.82 5.66 1.64
CA LEU A 140 -16.56 5.66 2.40
C LEU A 140 -16.69 6.32 3.79
N HIS A 141 -17.46 7.38 3.89
CA HIS A 141 -17.64 8.08 5.17
C HIS A 141 -18.24 7.15 6.24
N ALA A 142 -19.37 6.54 5.93
CA ALA A 142 -20.04 5.60 6.84
C ALA A 142 -19.17 4.36 7.14
N GLY A 143 -18.45 3.83 6.15
CA GLY A 143 -17.51 2.71 6.36
C GLY A 143 -16.37 3.07 7.30
N ILE A 144 -15.84 4.29 7.24
CA ILE A 144 -14.80 4.75 8.18
C ILE A 144 -15.38 4.95 9.59
N GLU A 145 -16.60 5.50 9.71
CA GLU A 145 -17.26 5.64 11.01
C GLU A 145 -17.48 4.29 11.69
N GLU A 146 -17.97 3.28 10.94
CA GLU A 146 -18.12 1.92 11.45
C GLU A 146 -16.77 1.33 11.92
N LEU A 147 -15.71 1.48 11.10
CA LEU A 147 -14.36 1.02 11.45
C LEU A 147 -13.86 1.69 12.74
N VAL A 148 -14.07 2.99 12.90
CA VAL A 148 -13.69 3.74 14.10
C VAL A 148 -14.48 3.28 15.33
N GLU A 149 -15.76 3.01 15.19
CA GLU A 149 -16.61 2.48 16.27
C GLU A 149 -16.16 1.08 16.70
N GLU A 150 -15.80 0.21 15.74
CA GLU A 150 -15.26 -1.12 16.01
C GLU A 150 -14.02 -1.03 16.91
N PHE A 151 -13.05 -0.19 16.54
CA PHE A 151 -11.83 -0.01 17.33
C PHE A 151 -12.10 0.61 18.71
N ASN A 152 -12.97 1.60 18.80
CA ASN A 152 -13.39 2.22 20.06
C ASN A 152 -14.12 1.25 20.99
N SER A 153 -14.87 0.30 20.44
CA SER A 153 -15.58 -0.71 21.22
C SER A 153 -14.68 -1.62 22.04
N THR A 154 -13.43 -1.79 21.61
CA THR A 154 -12.42 -2.61 22.31
C THR A 154 -11.99 -1.98 23.64
N LYS A 155 -12.25 -0.69 23.86
CA LYS A 155 -11.80 0.09 25.04
C LYS A 155 -10.30 0.12 25.30
N THR A 156 -9.51 -0.39 24.36
CA THR A 156 -8.03 -0.39 24.43
C THR A 156 -7.41 0.82 23.77
N VAL A 157 -8.13 1.43 22.85
CA VAL A 157 -7.72 2.60 22.08
C VAL A 157 -8.89 3.56 21.91
N THR A 158 -8.58 4.86 21.80
CA THR A 158 -9.53 5.90 21.44
C THR A 158 -9.16 6.44 20.06
N VAL A 159 -10.03 6.22 19.08
CA VAL A 159 -9.87 6.71 17.71
C VAL A 159 -10.77 7.90 17.48
N SER A 160 -10.21 9.04 17.11
CA SER A 160 -10.94 10.24 16.70
C SER A 160 -10.94 10.36 15.18
N TYR A 161 -12.13 10.64 14.60
CA TYR A 161 -12.30 10.81 13.16
C TYR A 161 -12.92 12.15 12.85
N LYS A 162 -12.33 12.87 11.89
CA LYS A 162 -12.85 14.15 11.37
C LYS A 162 -12.78 14.15 9.85
N ASN A 163 -13.91 14.46 9.22
CA ASN A 163 -14.00 14.54 7.77
C ASN A 163 -14.46 15.94 7.33
N GLN A 164 -13.70 16.57 6.44
CA GLN A 164 -14.01 17.88 5.82
C GLN A 164 -14.05 17.80 4.29
N ILE A 165 -14.10 16.58 3.73
CA ILE A 165 -14.14 16.38 2.29
C ILE A 165 -15.42 15.62 1.90
N ASP A 166 -15.85 15.86 0.67
CA ASP A 166 -16.94 15.10 0.06
C ASP A 166 -16.38 13.87 -0.64
N PHE A 167 -16.77 12.67 -0.15
CA PHE A 167 -16.41 11.39 -0.77
C PHE A 167 -17.37 10.97 -1.88
N GLU A 168 -18.60 11.53 -1.96
CA GLU A 168 -19.57 11.14 -2.99
C GLU A 168 -19.09 11.49 -4.39
N SER A 169 -18.30 12.56 -4.51
CA SER A 169 -17.66 12.97 -5.76
C SER A 169 -16.46 12.10 -6.16
N TYR A 170 -16.11 11.11 -5.33
CA TYR A 170 -14.91 10.27 -5.52
C TYR A 170 -15.30 8.88 -6.05
N PRO A 171 -14.56 8.30 -7.02
CA PRO A 171 -14.89 7.01 -7.60
C PRO A 171 -15.01 5.90 -6.55
N VAL A 172 -16.10 5.13 -6.60
CA VAL A 172 -16.42 4.08 -5.61
C VAL A 172 -15.33 3.00 -5.55
N GLU A 173 -14.71 2.68 -6.70
CA GLU A 173 -13.62 1.70 -6.79
C GLU A 173 -12.43 2.10 -5.91
N LYS A 174 -12.24 3.40 -5.71
CA LYS A 174 -11.15 3.94 -4.89
C LYS A 174 -11.49 3.96 -3.40
N HIS A 175 -12.77 3.89 -3.01
CA HIS A 175 -13.20 3.90 -1.60
C HIS A 175 -12.59 2.73 -0.82
N LEU A 176 -12.59 1.53 -1.39
CA LEU A 176 -12.04 0.34 -0.76
C LEU A 176 -10.53 0.49 -0.49
N HIS A 177 -9.79 1.13 -1.39
CA HIS A 177 -8.35 1.33 -1.19
C HIS A 177 -8.06 2.26 0.00
N ILE A 178 -8.81 3.37 0.13
CA ILE A 178 -8.68 4.29 1.28
C ILE A 178 -9.06 3.57 2.58
N PHE A 179 -10.18 2.83 2.57
CA PHE A 179 -10.61 2.04 3.72
C PHE A 179 -9.54 1.05 4.18
N ARG A 180 -8.94 0.30 3.24
CA ARG A 180 -7.88 -0.67 3.52
C ARG A 180 -6.59 -0.05 4.03
N ILE A 181 -6.23 1.16 3.57
CA ILE A 181 -5.09 1.92 4.12
C ILE A 181 -5.35 2.22 5.60
N LEU A 182 -6.53 2.72 5.95
CA LEU A 182 -6.88 3.03 7.33
C LEU A 182 -6.93 1.78 8.21
N GLN A 183 -7.53 0.70 7.72
CA GLN A 183 -7.60 -0.57 8.43
C GLN A 183 -6.20 -1.11 8.75
N GLU A 184 -5.27 -1.07 7.80
CA GLU A 184 -3.89 -1.51 8.00
C GLU A 184 -3.15 -0.62 9.00
N LEU A 185 -3.32 0.71 8.91
CA LEU A 185 -2.71 1.66 9.85
C LEU A 185 -3.23 1.43 11.28
N LEU A 186 -4.54 1.28 11.47
CA LEU A 186 -5.15 1.02 12.77
C LEU A 186 -4.66 -0.30 13.36
N ASN A 187 -4.63 -1.37 12.57
CA ASN A 187 -4.12 -2.67 12.99
C ASN A 187 -2.65 -2.60 13.41
N ASN A 188 -1.82 -1.90 12.63
CA ASN A 188 -0.39 -1.73 12.93
C ASN A 188 -0.18 -0.94 14.23
N SER A 189 -0.96 0.11 14.46
CA SER A 189 -0.88 0.92 15.68
C SER A 189 -1.28 0.12 16.92
N LEU A 190 -2.23 -0.81 16.84
CA LEU A 190 -2.60 -1.68 17.95
C LEU A 190 -1.59 -2.82 18.16
N ARG A 191 -1.29 -3.57 17.09
CA ARG A 191 -0.46 -4.80 17.20
C ARG A 191 1.00 -4.49 17.53
N HIS A 192 1.55 -3.49 16.87
CA HIS A 192 2.97 -3.15 16.93
C HIS A 192 3.23 -1.88 17.73
N GLY A 193 2.37 -0.88 17.58
CA GLY A 193 2.51 0.42 18.20
C GLY A 193 2.02 0.48 19.64
N LYS A 194 1.12 -0.40 20.08
CA LYS A 194 0.43 -0.31 21.38
C LYS A 194 -0.14 1.09 21.64
N ALA A 195 -0.67 1.70 20.58
CA ALA A 195 -1.25 3.04 20.67
C ALA A 195 -2.53 3.03 21.52
N THR A 196 -2.72 4.08 22.28
CA THR A 196 -3.93 4.33 23.08
C THR A 196 -4.80 5.44 22.52
N GLU A 197 -4.23 6.30 21.67
CA GLU A 197 -4.94 7.38 21.00
C GLU A 197 -4.53 7.44 19.53
N ILE A 198 -5.54 7.56 18.66
CA ILE A 198 -5.37 7.67 17.22
C ILE A 198 -6.24 8.80 16.68
N SER A 199 -5.71 9.59 15.77
CA SER A 199 -6.44 10.65 15.08
C SER A 199 -6.40 10.44 13.57
N ILE A 200 -7.57 10.47 12.94
CA ILE A 200 -7.77 10.39 11.50
C ILE A 200 -8.48 11.66 11.05
N GLN A 201 -7.88 12.40 10.13
CA GLN A 201 -8.45 13.64 9.63
C GLN A 201 -8.35 13.70 8.11
N PHE A 202 -9.50 13.97 7.46
CA PHE A 202 -9.56 14.26 6.02
C PHE A 202 -9.80 15.75 5.81
N THR A 203 -8.94 16.36 4.99
CA THR A 203 -8.99 17.80 4.68
C THR A 203 -8.63 18.03 3.22
N ILE A 204 -8.88 19.25 2.72
CA ILE A 204 -8.29 19.71 1.45
C ILE A 204 -7.05 20.53 1.81
N PHE A 205 -5.90 20.10 1.33
CA PHE A 205 -4.64 20.81 1.48
C PHE A 205 -3.98 20.98 0.11
N ASP A 206 -3.59 22.20 -0.24
CA ASP A 206 -2.99 22.52 -1.53
C ASP A 206 -3.83 22.00 -2.72
N ASN A 207 -5.15 22.18 -2.64
CA ASN A 207 -6.14 21.71 -3.63
C ASN A 207 -6.17 20.18 -3.85
N ARG A 208 -5.60 19.39 -2.92
CA ARG A 208 -5.63 17.93 -2.93
C ARG A 208 -6.39 17.40 -1.72
N LYS A 209 -7.15 16.33 -1.92
CA LYS A 209 -7.76 15.59 -0.82
C LYS A 209 -6.64 14.90 -0.04
N THR A 210 -6.57 15.16 1.26
CA THR A 210 -5.46 14.71 2.11
C THR A 210 -6.01 14.03 3.35
N CYS A 211 -5.45 12.87 3.68
CA CYS A 211 -5.67 12.19 4.94
C CYS A 211 -4.44 12.36 5.84
N THR A 212 -4.66 12.75 7.06
CA THR A 212 -3.66 12.78 8.12
C THR A 212 -4.02 11.75 9.17
N TYR A 213 -3.13 10.79 9.41
CA TYR A 213 -3.21 9.76 10.42
C TYR A 213 -2.11 9.98 11.45
N ILE A 214 -2.45 9.95 12.74
CA ILE A 214 -1.48 10.13 13.84
C ILE A 214 -1.85 9.15 14.95
N ASP A 215 -0.88 8.43 15.48
CA ASP A 215 -1.00 7.66 16.71
C ASP A 215 0.05 8.06 17.75
N ASN A 216 -0.20 7.72 19.00
CA ASN A 216 0.70 7.95 20.14
C ASN A 216 1.47 6.70 20.57
N GLY A 217 1.59 5.69 19.70
CA GLY A 217 2.22 4.42 20.03
C GLY A 217 3.73 4.47 20.22
N LEU A 218 4.34 3.29 20.31
CA LEU A 218 5.79 3.14 20.51
C LEU A 218 6.62 3.75 19.39
N GLY A 219 6.06 3.85 18.17
CA GLY A 219 6.81 4.25 17.00
C GLY A 219 8.05 3.38 16.76
N PHE A 220 8.84 3.74 15.77
CA PHE A 220 10.08 3.05 15.41
C PHE A 220 11.04 4.01 14.67
N ASP A 221 12.29 3.60 14.53
CA ASP A 221 13.24 4.33 13.70
C ASP A 221 12.91 4.11 12.21
N SER A 222 12.33 5.14 11.60
CA SER A 222 11.95 5.11 10.19
C SER A 222 13.14 5.23 9.23
N SER A 223 14.36 5.49 9.72
CA SER A 223 15.57 5.55 8.89
C SER A 223 16.19 4.17 8.61
N SER A 224 15.82 3.14 9.39
CA SER A 224 16.32 1.78 9.16
C SER A 224 15.58 1.12 7.99
N GLU A 225 16.32 0.60 7.02
CA GLU A 225 15.76 -0.08 5.84
C GLU A 225 14.89 -1.31 6.19
N GLU A 226 15.18 -2.00 7.30
CA GLU A 226 14.38 -3.15 7.76
C GLU A 226 12.96 -2.75 8.17
N ASN A 227 12.80 -1.59 8.78
CA ASN A 227 11.51 -1.10 9.28
C ASN A 227 10.62 -0.51 8.16
N GLN A 228 11.21 -0.09 7.05
CA GLN A 228 10.47 0.40 5.87
C GLN A 228 9.95 -0.72 4.97
N LYS A 229 10.50 -1.94 5.08
CA LYS A 229 10.25 -3.06 4.15
C LYS A 229 9.13 -4.01 4.56
N GLY A 230 8.40 -3.76 5.65
CA GLY A 230 7.27 -4.61 6.05
C GLY A 230 6.17 -4.70 4.97
N LEU A 231 5.58 -5.89 4.79
CA LEU A 231 4.52 -6.13 3.79
C LEU A 231 3.36 -5.14 3.93
N GLY A 232 2.97 -4.77 5.16
CA GLY A 232 1.91 -3.80 5.42
C GLY A 232 2.20 -2.42 4.84
N MET A 233 3.43 -1.90 5.01
CA MET A 233 3.82 -0.60 4.42
C MET A 233 3.86 -0.63 2.90
N LYS A 234 4.35 -1.72 2.29
CA LYS A 234 4.34 -1.90 0.83
C LYS A 234 2.91 -1.93 0.28
N ASN A 235 1.98 -2.55 1.00
CA ASN A 235 0.57 -2.58 0.65
C ASN A 235 -0.06 -1.18 0.71
N ILE A 236 0.24 -0.41 1.75
CA ILE A 236 -0.21 0.98 1.88
C ILE A 236 0.33 1.81 0.72
N GLU A 237 1.63 1.76 0.44
CA GLU A 237 2.28 2.46 -0.66
C GLU A 237 1.65 2.12 -2.02
N SER A 238 1.48 0.82 -2.31
CA SER A 238 0.84 0.36 -3.55
C SER A 238 -0.57 0.93 -3.71
N ARG A 239 -1.36 0.96 -2.62
CA ARG A 239 -2.72 1.51 -2.65
C ARG A 239 -2.74 3.02 -2.84
N ILE A 240 -1.81 3.76 -2.22
CA ILE A 240 -1.68 5.21 -2.43
C ILE A 240 -1.28 5.51 -3.87
N ASN A 241 -0.34 4.76 -4.43
CA ASN A 241 0.05 4.87 -5.85
C ASN A 241 -1.14 4.59 -6.79
N PHE A 242 -1.98 3.58 -6.48
CA PHE A 242 -3.21 3.32 -7.23
C PHE A 242 -4.19 4.50 -7.17
N LEU A 243 -4.27 5.20 -6.03
CA LEU A 243 -5.08 6.40 -5.86
C LEU A 243 -4.50 7.64 -6.57
N GLY A 244 -3.34 7.52 -7.21
CA GLY A 244 -2.63 8.64 -7.86
C GLY A 244 -2.10 9.67 -6.88
N GLY A 245 -1.80 9.24 -5.65
CA GLY A 245 -1.36 10.08 -4.55
C GLY A 245 0.11 9.88 -4.19
N ASP A 246 0.55 10.73 -3.26
CA ASP A 246 1.86 10.66 -2.61
C ASP A 246 1.65 10.56 -1.10
N PHE A 247 2.65 10.09 -0.38
CA PHE A 247 2.60 10.06 1.07
C PHE A 247 3.90 10.51 1.73
N ASN A 248 3.76 10.97 2.97
CA ASN A 248 4.87 11.24 3.87
C ASN A 248 4.64 10.47 5.16
N PHE A 249 5.62 9.67 5.53
CA PHE A 249 5.60 8.83 6.72
C PHE A 249 6.70 9.25 7.66
N THR A 250 6.36 9.50 8.92
CA THR A 250 7.32 9.83 9.97
C THR A 250 7.02 9.04 11.22
N SER A 251 8.05 8.42 11.79
CA SER A 251 8.01 7.72 13.07
C SER A 251 9.31 7.94 13.82
N LYS A 252 9.22 7.99 15.14
CA LYS A 252 10.38 8.01 16.04
C LYS A 252 10.07 7.13 17.25
N PRO A 253 11.07 6.47 17.84
CA PRO A 253 10.88 5.68 19.05
C PRO A 253 10.15 6.47 20.15
N ASN A 254 9.09 5.89 20.70
CA ASN A 254 8.22 6.45 21.74
C ASN A 254 7.49 7.77 21.35
N LYS A 255 7.32 8.03 20.05
CA LYS A 255 6.59 9.22 19.56
C LYS A 255 5.47 8.87 18.57
N GLY A 256 5.14 7.58 18.47
CA GLY A 256 4.11 7.11 17.57
C GLY A 256 4.47 7.23 16.09
N VAL A 257 3.43 7.20 15.28
CA VAL A 257 3.49 7.28 13.84
C VAL A 257 2.64 8.46 13.36
N LYS A 258 3.16 9.18 12.38
CA LYS A 258 2.38 10.15 11.60
C LYS A 258 2.50 9.78 10.12
N MET A 259 1.36 9.58 9.48
CA MET A 259 1.25 9.40 8.03
C MET A 259 0.34 10.46 7.44
N VAL A 260 0.81 11.10 6.39
CA VAL A 260 0.03 12.04 5.59
C VAL A 260 0.05 11.54 4.15
N PHE A 261 -1.10 11.27 3.58
CA PHE A 261 -1.20 10.89 2.18
C PHE A 261 -2.28 11.70 1.47
N ASN A 262 -2.03 12.01 0.21
CA ASN A 262 -2.99 12.65 -0.66
C ASN A 262 -3.55 11.66 -1.69
N PHE A 263 -4.66 12.02 -2.32
CA PHE A 263 -5.31 11.23 -3.36
C PHE A 263 -6.13 12.13 -4.28
N ASN A 264 -6.30 11.70 -5.53
CA ASN A 264 -6.95 12.47 -6.59
C ASN A 264 -8.21 11.77 -7.10
#